data_a6c7f6112e2bf389e532b084b2bd2bd5
#
_entry.id   a6c7f6112e2bf389e532b084b2bd2bd5
#
_cell.length_a   1.000
_cell.length_b   1.000
_cell.length_c   1.000
_cell.angle_alpha   90.00
_cell.angle_beta   90.00
_cell.angle_gamma   90.00
#
_symmetry.space_group_name_H-M   'P 1'
#
loop_
_entity.id
_entity.type
_entity.pdbx_description
1 polymer ?
#
loop_
_entity_poly.entity_id
_entity_poly.type
_entity_poly.pdbx_seq_one_letter_code
_entity_poly.pdbx_strand_id
1 'polypeptide(L)'
;MTFPIDWNAPWQQGLQTQGRAACQRVAQGRPVWQALQSLADAQALPWRFVPQHDLPEGTAYEQFIFETRCIPTRDNLHDFFNGLIWLRWPALKQRCNALQAGAIAQAGVGAQRGPLRDAVTVLDENGALLLAPAALCEALRHRRWHQLFVEQRALWRQARLLPIGHALLEKLVQPRKPITAHVLCVHTNGAGATAGPATADIDAWLAGSIWLGADTLACKPFAPLPVLGVPGWWRENENFSFYDDSLVFRAPRSAQASQQGMAAAQDPA
;
A
#
# COMPACT_ATOMS: atom_id res chain seq x y z
N MET A 1 -25.24 3.00 7.05
CA MET A 1 -23.87 3.59 7.09
C MET A 1 -23.52 4.11 5.70
N THR A 2 -22.80 5.23 5.60
CA THR A 2 -22.33 5.79 4.31
C THR A 2 -20.86 6.17 4.45
N PHE A 3 -20.08 5.93 3.40
CA PHE A 3 -18.67 6.32 3.35
C PHE A 3 -18.51 7.50 2.38
N PRO A 4 -17.93 8.64 2.83
CA PRO A 4 -17.76 9.85 2.02
C PRO A 4 -16.54 9.73 1.09
N ILE A 5 -16.54 8.76 0.18
CA ILE A 5 -15.41 8.47 -0.72
C ILE A 5 -15.63 9.17 -2.07
N ASP A 6 -14.66 9.99 -2.47
CA ASP A 6 -14.60 10.50 -3.84
C ASP A 6 -14.01 9.43 -4.78
N TRP A 7 -14.89 8.69 -5.43
CA TRP A 7 -14.49 7.63 -6.38
C TRP A 7 -13.87 8.16 -7.69
N ASN A 8 -13.88 9.48 -7.92
CA ASN A 8 -13.22 10.09 -9.09
C ASN A 8 -11.78 10.49 -8.78
N ALA A 9 -11.37 10.45 -7.52
CA ALA A 9 -10.01 10.76 -7.11
C ALA A 9 -8.99 9.81 -7.81
N PRO A 10 -7.83 10.33 -8.26
CA PRO A 10 -6.85 9.53 -9.02
C PRO A 10 -6.38 8.27 -8.29
N TRP A 11 -6.27 8.31 -6.97
CA TRP A 11 -5.86 7.16 -6.15
C TRP A 11 -6.89 6.06 -6.02
N GLN A 12 -8.15 6.30 -6.42
CA GLN A 12 -9.21 5.30 -6.46
C GLN A 12 -9.25 4.53 -7.78
N GLN A 13 -8.37 4.87 -8.73
CA GLN A 13 -8.32 4.20 -10.02
C GLN A 13 -8.13 2.68 -9.87
N GLY A 14 -9.01 1.92 -10.49
CA GLY A 14 -9.02 0.45 -10.39
C GLY A 14 -9.86 -0.11 -9.24
N LEU A 15 -10.37 0.72 -8.32
CA LEU A 15 -11.30 0.32 -7.26
C LEU A 15 -12.72 0.85 -7.50
N GLN A 16 -12.91 1.78 -8.42
CA GLN A 16 -14.15 2.56 -8.60
C GLN A 16 -15.40 1.69 -8.78
N THR A 17 -15.34 0.72 -9.68
CA THR A 17 -16.51 -0.13 -10.00
C THR A 17 -16.95 -0.96 -8.80
N GLN A 18 -16.02 -1.69 -8.19
CA GLN A 18 -16.29 -2.53 -7.03
C GLN A 18 -16.64 -1.69 -5.80
N GLY A 19 -15.90 -0.61 -5.57
CA GLY A 19 -16.09 0.29 -4.45
C GLY A 19 -17.46 0.98 -4.47
N ARG A 20 -17.88 1.52 -5.62
CA ARG A 20 -19.23 2.10 -5.77
C ARG A 20 -20.33 1.05 -5.53
N ALA A 21 -20.17 -0.15 -6.08
CA ALA A 21 -21.13 -1.22 -5.88
C ALA A 21 -21.21 -1.69 -4.43
N ALA A 22 -20.08 -1.79 -3.71
CA ALA A 22 -20.05 -2.10 -2.29
C ALA A 22 -20.66 -0.98 -1.44
N CYS A 23 -20.28 0.29 -1.69
CA CYS A 23 -20.85 1.44 -1.00
C CYS A 23 -22.37 1.51 -1.14
N GLN A 24 -22.89 1.24 -2.33
CA GLN A 24 -24.34 1.24 -2.56
C GLN A 24 -25.03 0.19 -1.68
N ARG A 25 -24.48 -1.02 -1.57
CA ARG A 25 -25.03 -2.09 -0.72
C ARG A 25 -24.98 -1.73 0.76
N VAL A 26 -23.88 -1.12 1.21
CA VAL A 26 -23.73 -0.64 2.59
C VAL A 26 -24.73 0.48 2.88
N ALA A 27 -24.92 1.43 1.97
CA ALA A 27 -25.94 2.48 2.11
C ALA A 27 -27.37 1.94 2.17
N GLN A 28 -27.63 0.78 1.55
CA GLN A 28 -28.90 0.04 1.63
C GLN A 28 -29.06 -0.76 2.94
N GLY A 29 -28.13 -0.65 3.88
CA GLY A 29 -28.19 -1.29 5.20
C GLY A 29 -27.52 -2.66 5.30
N ARG A 30 -26.82 -3.13 4.25
CA ARG A 30 -26.06 -4.38 4.34
C ARG A 30 -24.77 -4.15 5.17
N PRO A 31 -24.38 -5.10 6.04
CA PRO A 31 -23.06 -5.09 6.65
C PRO A 31 -21.94 -5.07 5.60
N VAL A 32 -20.78 -4.51 5.94
CA VAL A 32 -19.63 -4.40 5.03
C VAL A 32 -19.21 -5.76 4.51
N TRP A 33 -19.14 -6.77 5.38
CA TRP A 33 -18.75 -8.12 4.97
C TRP A 33 -19.71 -8.72 3.92
N GLN A 34 -21.04 -8.51 4.05
CA GLN A 34 -21.99 -8.99 3.05
C GLN A 34 -21.88 -8.26 1.72
N ALA A 35 -21.66 -6.93 1.77
CA ALA A 35 -21.47 -6.13 0.57
C ALA A 35 -20.24 -6.59 -0.22
N LEU A 36 -19.14 -6.89 0.47
CA LEU A 36 -17.90 -7.40 -0.12
C LEU A 36 -18.06 -8.86 -0.60
N GLN A 37 -18.72 -9.72 0.20
CA GLN A 37 -18.95 -11.13 -0.16
C GLN A 37 -19.70 -11.25 -1.49
N SER A 38 -20.74 -10.45 -1.69
CA SER A 38 -21.47 -10.49 -2.96
C SER A 38 -20.64 -10.11 -4.20
N LEU A 39 -19.55 -9.37 -4.02
CA LEU A 39 -18.59 -9.07 -5.09
C LEU A 39 -17.55 -10.18 -5.25
N ALA A 40 -17.13 -10.82 -4.16
CA ALA A 40 -16.25 -11.98 -4.19
C ALA A 40 -16.90 -13.16 -4.91
N ASP A 41 -18.18 -13.43 -4.64
CA ASP A 41 -18.98 -14.46 -5.31
C ASP A 41 -19.06 -14.22 -6.82
N ALA A 42 -19.29 -12.96 -7.23
CA ALA A 42 -19.35 -12.58 -8.63
C ALA A 42 -18.00 -12.75 -9.37
N GLN A 43 -16.90 -12.76 -8.66
CA GLN A 43 -15.55 -13.00 -9.18
C GLN A 43 -15.07 -14.44 -9.00
N ALA A 44 -15.89 -15.32 -8.40
CA ALA A 44 -15.53 -16.69 -8.05
C ALA A 44 -14.23 -16.80 -7.23
N LEU A 45 -13.99 -15.85 -6.32
CA LEU A 45 -12.81 -15.86 -5.47
C LEU A 45 -12.92 -16.95 -4.41
N PRO A 46 -11.79 -17.60 -4.04
CA PRO A 46 -11.79 -18.68 -3.05
C PRO A 46 -11.90 -18.18 -1.60
N TRP A 47 -11.96 -16.88 -1.39
CA TRP A 47 -12.03 -16.20 -0.10
C TRP A 47 -13.47 -15.84 0.24
N ARG A 48 -13.78 -15.85 1.53
CA ARG A 48 -15.09 -15.44 2.04
C ARG A 48 -14.95 -14.32 3.05
N PHE A 49 -15.68 -13.24 2.86
CA PHE A 49 -15.84 -12.23 3.88
C PHE A 49 -16.85 -12.70 4.91
N VAL A 50 -16.49 -12.62 6.18
CA VAL A 50 -17.31 -13.07 7.31
C VAL A 50 -17.41 -11.96 8.36
N PRO A 51 -18.42 -11.98 9.24
CA PRO A 51 -18.48 -10.99 10.32
C PRO A 51 -17.30 -11.16 11.29
N GLN A 52 -16.87 -10.06 11.92
CA GLN A 52 -15.73 -10.05 12.83
C GLN A 52 -15.84 -11.08 13.99
N HIS A 53 -17.05 -11.35 14.45
CA HIS A 53 -17.26 -12.28 15.56
C HIS A 53 -17.03 -13.76 15.20
N ASP A 54 -16.85 -14.08 13.93
CA ASP A 54 -16.43 -15.42 13.51
C ASP A 54 -14.93 -15.68 13.80
N LEU A 55 -14.15 -14.63 14.08
CA LEU A 55 -12.76 -14.77 14.52
C LEU A 55 -12.75 -15.17 16.00
N PRO A 56 -12.28 -16.38 16.37
CA PRO A 56 -12.22 -16.79 17.76
C PRO A 56 -11.28 -15.91 18.60
N GLU A 57 -11.65 -15.69 19.85
CA GLU A 57 -10.83 -14.93 20.80
C GLU A 57 -9.43 -15.56 20.94
N GLY A 58 -8.39 -14.72 20.94
CA GLY A 58 -7.00 -15.18 21.04
C GLY A 58 -6.39 -15.70 19.74
N THR A 59 -7.19 -15.84 18.66
CA THR A 59 -6.67 -16.27 17.35
C THR A 59 -6.09 -15.09 16.59
N ALA A 60 -4.87 -15.25 16.05
CA ALA A 60 -4.27 -14.24 15.22
C ALA A 60 -5.04 -14.12 13.88
N TYR A 61 -5.41 -12.88 13.50
CA TYR A 61 -6.18 -12.57 12.30
C TYR A 61 -5.59 -13.20 11.03
N GLU A 62 -4.29 -13.05 10.82
CA GLU A 62 -3.62 -13.57 9.63
C GLU A 62 -3.58 -15.11 9.59
N GLN A 63 -3.44 -15.74 10.75
CA GLN A 63 -3.48 -17.20 10.84
C GLN A 63 -4.88 -17.72 10.53
N PHE A 64 -5.92 -17.08 11.07
CA PHE A 64 -7.30 -17.46 10.82
C PHE A 64 -7.63 -17.42 9.32
N ILE A 65 -7.25 -16.32 8.65
CA ILE A 65 -7.47 -16.19 7.19
C ILE A 65 -6.74 -17.30 6.44
N PHE A 66 -5.47 -17.55 6.79
CA PHE A 66 -4.64 -18.55 6.13
C PHE A 66 -5.25 -19.97 6.22
N GLU A 67 -5.75 -20.34 7.41
CA GLU A 67 -6.31 -21.66 7.68
C GLU A 67 -7.71 -21.85 7.12
N THR A 68 -8.56 -20.83 7.20
CA THR A 68 -10.00 -20.94 6.90
C THR A 68 -10.42 -20.35 5.56
N ARG A 69 -9.58 -19.48 4.97
CA ARG A 69 -9.93 -18.61 3.83
C ARG A 69 -11.11 -17.68 4.12
N CYS A 70 -11.38 -17.40 5.40
CA CYS A 70 -12.39 -16.46 5.83
C CYS A 70 -11.73 -15.16 6.29
N ILE A 71 -12.24 -14.02 5.84
CA ILE A 71 -11.73 -12.68 6.12
C ILE A 71 -12.70 -12.00 7.10
N PRO A 72 -12.38 -11.99 8.42
CA PRO A 72 -13.20 -11.31 9.41
C PRO A 72 -13.25 -9.81 9.14
N THR A 73 -14.45 -9.26 9.10
CA THR A 73 -14.67 -7.89 8.59
C THR A 73 -15.64 -7.15 9.51
N ARG A 74 -15.21 -5.99 10.01
CA ARG A 74 -16.00 -5.06 10.81
C ARG A 74 -16.74 -4.06 9.91
N ASP A 75 -17.80 -3.45 10.46
CA ASP A 75 -18.55 -2.40 9.79
C ASP A 75 -17.86 -1.03 9.97
N ASN A 76 -16.72 -0.85 9.31
CA ASN A 76 -15.96 0.40 9.32
C ASN A 76 -15.25 0.63 7.97
N LEU A 77 -14.70 1.84 7.78
CA LEU A 77 -14.03 2.26 6.56
C LEU A 77 -12.72 1.52 6.31
N HIS A 78 -11.99 1.21 7.38
CA HIS A 78 -10.72 0.47 7.33
C HIS A 78 -10.90 -0.92 6.72
N ASP A 79 -11.83 -1.71 7.30
CA ASP A 79 -12.10 -3.07 6.83
C ASP A 79 -12.78 -3.07 5.45
N PHE A 80 -13.56 -2.02 5.15
CA PHE A 80 -14.10 -1.81 3.82
C PHE A 80 -13.00 -1.70 2.75
N PHE A 81 -12.00 -0.84 2.98
CA PHE A 81 -10.87 -0.74 2.05
C PHE A 81 -10.01 -2.01 2.04
N ASN A 82 -9.76 -2.64 3.20
CA ASN A 82 -9.07 -3.93 3.23
C ASN A 82 -9.76 -4.96 2.33
N GLY A 83 -11.08 -5.06 2.41
CA GLY A 83 -11.85 -5.95 1.55
C GLY A 83 -11.78 -5.59 0.07
N LEU A 84 -11.82 -4.30 -0.28
CA LEU A 84 -11.63 -3.87 -1.68
C LEU A 84 -10.24 -4.24 -2.21
N ILE A 85 -9.21 -4.18 -1.38
CA ILE A 85 -7.86 -4.62 -1.76
C ILE A 85 -7.81 -6.13 -1.96
N TRP A 86 -8.48 -6.94 -1.13
CA TRP A 86 -8.63 -8.38 -1.34
C TRP A 86 -9.33 -8.71 -2.68
N LEU A 87 -10.35 -7.93 -3.06
CA LEU A 87 -11.06 -8.10 -4.33
C LEU A 87 -10.19 -7.69 -5.55
N ARG A 88 -9.34 -6.68 -5.36
CA ARG A 88 -8.54 -6.08 -6.44
C ARG A 88 -7.20 -6.78 -6.66
N TRP A 89 -6.57 -7.22 -5.57
CA TRP A 89 -5.24 -7.79 -5.50
C TRP A 89 -5.25 -9.14 -4.75
N PRO A 90 -6.04 -10.13 -5.20
CA PRO A 90 -6.20 -11.39 -4.47
C PRO A 90 -4.90 -12.18 -4.34
N ALA A 91 -4.08 -12.27 -5.39
CA ALA A 91 -2.81 -13.00 -5.34
C ALA A 91 -1.79 -12.32 -4.41
N LEU A 92 -1.68 -10.99 -4.47
CA LEU A 92 -0.85 -10.21 -3.56
C LEU A 92 -1.27 -10.42 -2.10
N LYS A 93 -2.57 -10.28 -1.80
CA LYS A 93 -3.09 -10.44 -0.44
C LYS A 93 -2.88 -11.86 0.07
N GLN A 94 -3.08 -12.86 -0.77
CA GLN A 94 -2.77 -14.25 -0.44
C GLN A 94 -1.29 -14.44 -0.11
N ARG A 95 -0.39 -13.86 -0.90
CA ARG A 95 1.05 -13.93 -0.64
C ARG A 95 1.43 -13.25 0.67
N CYS A 96 0.92 -12.06 0.93
CA CYS A 96 1.15 -11.34 2.19
C CYS A 96 0.65 -12.14 3.40
N ASN A 97 -0.56 -12.68 3.31
CA ASN A 97 -1.16 -13.51 4.36
C ASN A 97 -0.31 -14.78 4.63
N ALA A 98 0.12 -15.50 3.58
CA ALA A 98 0.96 -16.68 3.73
C ALA A 98 2.31 -16.35 4.41
N LEU A 99 2.94 -15.23 4.06
CA LEU A 99 4.18 -14.78 4.70
C LEU A 99 3.98 -14.44 6.18
N GLN A 100 2.88 -13.76 6.52
CA GLN A 100 2.55 -13.44 7.91
C GLN A 100 2.23 -14.69 8.73
N ALA A 101 1.38 -15.58 8.20
CA ALA A 101 1.03 -16.83 8.87
C ALA A 101 2.25 -17.74 9.08
N GLY A 102 3.11 -17.88 8.06
CA GLY A 102 4.36 -18.64 8.16
C GLY A 102 5.30 -18.09 9.24
N ALA A 103 5.45 -16.77 9.32
CA ALA A 103 6.26 -16.13 10.34
C ALA A 103 5.66 -16.28 11.77
N ILE A 104 4.32 -16.26 11.89
CA ILE A 104 3.63 -16.54 13.16
C ILE A 104 3.83 -17.99 13.58
N ALA A 105 3.73 -18.94 12.65
CA ALA A 105 3.93 -20.36 12.94
C ALA A 105 5.36 -20.67 13.43
N GLN A 106 6.37 -19.94 12.90
CA GLN A 106 7.78 -20.13 13.31
C GLN A 106 8.13 -19.45 14.64
N ALA A 107 7.64 -18.25 14.90
CA ALA A 107 8.06 -17.41 16.02
C ALA A 107 6.99 -17.26 17.12
N GLY A 108 5.80 -17.79 16.92
CA GLY A 108 4.64 -17.57 17.78
C GLY A 108 4.06 -16.14 17.64
N VAL A 109 2.96 -15.90 18.35
CA VAL A 109 2.35 -14.57 18.48
C VAL A 109 3.11 -13.79 19.57
N GLY A 110 4.33 -13.33 19.24
CA GLY A 110 5.15 -12.57 20.18
C GLY A 110 4.80 -11.08 20.21
N ALA A 111 5.19 -10.38 21.29
CA ALA A 111 5.00 -8.94 21.46
C ALA A 111 5.79 -8.10 20.43
N GLN A 112 6.90 -8.60 19.90
CA GLN A 112 7.68 -7.96 18.85
C GLN A 112 7.51 -8.68 17.52
N ARG A 113 7.13 -7.96 16.50
CA ARG A 113 7.08 -8.45 15.11
C ARG A 113 8.50 -8.49 14.55
N GLY A 114 8.88 -9.61 13.91
CA GLY A 114 10.14 -9.67 13.18
C GLY A 114 10.14 -8.79 11.92
N PRO A 115 11.32 -8.53 11.31
CA PRO A 115 11.47 -7.62 10.16
C PRO A 115 10.55 -7.95 8.98
N LEU A 116 10.33 -9.23 8.68
CA LEU A 116 9.43 -9.67 7.63
C LEU A 116 7.98 -9.26 7.91
N ARG A 117 7.48 -9.55 9.12
CA ARG A 117 6.09 -9.20 9.49
C ARG A 117 5.87 -7.70 9.49
N ASP A 118 6.86 -6.92 9.95
CA ASP A 118 6.84 -5.46 9.86
C ASP A 118 6.73 -4.98 8.43
N ALA A 119 7.56 -5.52 7.54
CA ALA A 119 7.58 -5.12 6.13
C ALA A 119 6.27 -5.47 5.41
N VAL A 120 5.73 -6.68 5.65
CA VAL A 120 4.44 -7.08 5.08
C VAL A 120 3.32 -6.20 5.63
N THR A 121 3.32 -5.86 6.92
CA THR A 121 2.35 -4.92 7.50
C THR A 121 2.45 -3.54 6.85
N VAL A 122 3.67 -3.01 6.67
CA VAL A 122 3.88 -1.71 5.99
C VAL A 122 3.33 -1.73 4.57
N LEU A 123 3.54 -2.82 3.82
CA LEU A 123 3.00 -2.97 2.46
C LEU A 123 1.47 -3.03 2.48
N ASP A 124 0.90 -3.83 3.35
CA ASP A 124 -0.54 -4.06 3.44
C ASP A 124 -1.32 -2.82 3.93
N GLU A 125 -0.72 -2.05 4.82
CA GLU A 125 -1.32 -0.84 5.39
C GLU A 125 -1.10 0.41 4.52
N ASN A 126 0.14 0.68 4.12
CA ASN A 126 0.54 1.94 3.50
C ASN A 126 1.35 1.75 2.22
N GLY A 127 1.31 0.58 1.62
CA GLY A 127 2.08 0.25 0.43
C GLY A 127 1.51 0.83 -0.86
N ALA A 128 2.40 1.06 -1.82
CA ALA A 128 2.05 1.31 -3.21
C ALA A 128 3.11 0.69 -4.14
N LEU A 129 2.71 0.35 -5.36
CA LEU A 129 3.60 -0.08 -6.43
C LEU A 129 3.79 1.08 -7.41
N LEU A 130 5.03 1.47 -7.66
CA LEU A 130 5.39 2.42 -8.70
C LEU A 130 6.05 1.68 -9.86
N LEU A 131 5.35 1.62 -10.98
CA LEU A 131 5.88 1.18 -12.26
C LEU A 131 6.32 2.43 -13.02
N ALA A 132 7.63 2.64 -13.22
CA ALA A 132 8.13 3.89 -13.77
C ALA A 132 9.50 3.73 -14.45
N PRO A 133 9.89 4.70 -15.33
CA PRO A 133 11.27 4.81 -15.80
C PRO A 133 12.29 4.83 -14.67
N ALA A 134 13.47 4.27 -14.91
CA ALA A 134 14.53 4.18 -13.90
C ALA A 134 14.86 5.53 -13.24
N ALA A 135 14.85 6.61 -14.01
CA ALA A 135 15.15 7.95 -13.52
C ALA A 135 14.20 8.41 -12.39
N LEU A 136 12.88 8.13 -12.51
CA LEU A 136 11.91 8.44 -11.45
C LEU A 136 12.13 7.57 -10.22
N CYS A 137 12.38 6.27 -10.40
CA CYS A 137 12.65 5.36 -9.29
C CYS A 137 13.92 5.77 -8.51
N GLU A 138 14.97 6.17 -9.21
CA GLU A 138 16.21 6.67 -8.66
C GLU A 138 16.00 7.98 -7.88
N ALA A 139 15.32 8.96 -8.48
CA ALA A 139 15.00 10.22 -7.83
C ALA A 139 14.19 10.02 -6.55
N LEU A 140 13.21 9.08 -6.57
CA LEU A 140 12.41 8.73 -5.40
C LEU A 140 13.25 8.07 -4.29
N ARG A 141 14.05 7.06 -4.61
CA ARG A 141 14.89 6.37 -3.62
C ARG A 141 15.86 7.33 -2.91
N HIS A 142 16.40 8.30 -3.65
CA HIS A 142 17.31 9.31 -3.13
C HIS A 142 16.61 10.56 -2.60
N ARG A 143 15.28 10.58 -2.58
CA ARG A 143 14.47 11.74 -2.12
C ARG A 143 14.86 13.05 -2.79
N ARG A 144 15.19 12.99 -4.07
CA ARG A 144 15.51 14.18 -4.88
C ARG A 144 14.18 14.79 -5.37
N TRP A 145 13.47 15.43 -4.44
CA TRP A 145 12.08 15.84 -4.65
C TRP A 145 11.89 16.80 -5.82
N HIS A 146 12.78 17.80 -5.94
CA HIS A 146 12.73 18.73 -7.05
C HIS A 146 12.95 18.00 -8.38
N GLN A 147 13.96 17.14 -8.45
CA GLN A 147 14.22 16.32 -9.64
C GLN A 147 13.00 15.45 -9.97
N LEU A 148 12.42 14.77 -8.96
CA LEU A 148 11.31 13.84 -9.13
C LEU A 148 10.04 14.51 -9.66
N PHE A 149 9.67 15.67 -9.10
CA PHE A 149 8.35 16.26 -9.31
C PHE A 149 8.36 17.49 -10.23
N VAL A 150 9.50 18.14 -10.41
CA VAL A 150 9.66 19.34 -11.24
C VAL A 150 10.44 19.03 -12.50
N GLU A 151 11.71 18.67 -12.41
CA GLU A 151 12.56 18.44 -13.57
C GLU A 151 12.09 17.25 -14.41
N GLN A 152 11.71 16.15 -13.77
CA GLN A 152 11.25 14.92 -14.41
C GLN A 152 9.71 14.81 -14.47
N ARG A 153 8.98 15.91 -14.24
CA ARG A 153 7.51 15.90 -14.20
C ARG A 153 6.89 15.25 -15.44
N ALA A 154 7.46 15.47 -16.62
CA ALA A 154 6.96 14.89 -17.87
C ALA A 154 7.04 13.36 -17.91
N LEU A 155 7.98 12.73 -17.18
CA LEU A 155 8.13 11.27 -17.15
C LEU A 155 7.00 10.58 -16.36
N TRP A 156 6.28 11.30 -15.49
CA TRP A 156 5.13 10.75 -14.77
C TRP A 156 4.01 10.27 -15.70
N ARG A 157 3.93 10.79 -16.93
CA ARG A 157 3.01 10.26 -17.94
C ARG A 157 3.32 8.81 -18.38
N GLN A 158 4.55 8.35 -18.10
CA GLN A 158 5.01 6.99 -18.36
C GLN A 158 5.02 6.14 -17.09
N ALA A 159 4.56 6.69 -15.97
CA ALA A 159 4.53 6.02 -14.68
C ALA A 159 3.11 5.67 -14.27
N ARG A 160 2.99 4.61 -13.48
CA ARG A 160 1.74 4.20 -12.84
C ARG A 160 2.01 3.99 -11.35
N LEU A 161 1.35 4.77 -10.50
CA LEU A 161 1.35 4.56 -9.05
C LEU A 161 0.06 3.84 -8.68
N LEU A 162 0.19 2.67 -8.11
CA LEU A 162 -0.91 1.77 -7.77
C LEU A 162 -0.96 1.63 -6.25
N PRO A 163 -1.90 2.26 -5.54
CA PRO A 163 -2.10 2.05 -4.12
C PRO A 163 -2.48 0.59 -3.82
N ILE A 164 -1.83 0.02 -2.83
CA ILE A 164 -2.04 -1.34 -2.33
C ILE A 164 -2.51 -1.27 -0.87
N GLY A 165 -1.96 -0.33 -0.11
CA GLY A 165 -2.24 -0.19 1.31
C GLY A 165 -3.67 0.28 1.57
N HIS A 166 -4.44 -0.52 2.31
CA HIS A 166 -5.82 -0.20 2.64
C HIS A 166 -5.94 1.00 3.60
N ALA A 167 -5.03 1.14 4.59
CA ALA A 167 -5.00 2.30 5.47
C ALA A 167 -4.52 3.58 4.75
N LEU A 168 -3.69 3.46 3.71
CA LEU A 168 -3.35 4.58 2.82
C LEU A 168 -4.61 5.11 2.13
N LEU A 169 -5.44 4.22 1.57
CA LEU A 169 -6.68 4.58 0.91
C LEU A 169 -7.70 5.19 1.88
N GLU A 170 -7.80 4.65 3.08
CA GLU A 170 -8.62 5.22 4.15
C GLU A 170 -8.20 6.65 4.48
N LYS A 171 -6.91 6.93 4.66
CA LYS A 171 -6.38 8.28 4.89
C LYS A 171 -6.69 9.23 3.73
N LEU A 172 -6.68 8.72 2.51
CA LEU A 172 -6.94 9.50 1.29
C LEU A 172 -8.44 9.81 1.05
N VAL A 173 -9.33 9.33 1.90
CA VAL A 173 -10.73 9.82 1.94
C VAL A 173 -10.78 11.28 2.41
N GLN A 174 -9.85 11.66 3.29
CA GLN A 174 -9.63 13.04 3.71
C GLN A 174 -8.18 13.43 3.36
N PRO A 175 -7.91 13.77 2.10
CA PRO A 175 -6.54 13.96 1.62
C PRO A 175 -5.87 15.14 2.33
N ARG A 176 -4.62 14.91 2.77
CA ARG A 176 -3.76 15.90 3.42
C ARG A 176 -2.34 15.75 2.92
N LYS A 177 -1.65 16.84 2.70
CA LYS A 177 -0.31 16.93 2.11
C LYS A 177 0.71 15.94 2.68
N PRO A 178 0.79 15.66 4.00
CA PRO A 178 1.78 14.75 4.57
C PRO A 178 1.50 13.25 4.36
N ILE A 179 0.38 12.87 3.73
CA ILE A 179 0.08 11.45 3.51
C ILE A 179 1.17 10.83 2.63
N THR A 180 1.84 9.83 3.17
CA THR A 180 3.00 9.19 2.57
C THR A 180 2.74 7.71 2.37
N ALA A 181 2.99 7.20 1.15
CA ALA A 181 3.04 5.79 0.84
C ALA A 181 4.44 5.22 1.03
N HIS A 182 4.53 3.92 1.28
CA HIS A 182 5.74 3.12 1.22
C HIS A 182 5.79 2.39 -0.12
N VAL A 183 6.63 2.87 -1.03
CA VAL A 183 6.58 2.51 -2.45
C VAL A 183 7.60 1.44 -2.80
N LEU A 184 7.13 0.34 -3.38
CA LEU A 184 7.96 -0.58 -4.16
C LEU A 184 8.19 0.02 -5.54
N CYS A 185 9.43 0.32 -5.88
CA CYS A 185 9.80 0.88 -7.18
C CYS A 185 10.23 -0.22 -8.15
N VAL A 186 9.50 -0.40 -9.23
CA VAL A 186 9.79 -1.35 -10.29
C VAL A 186 10.09 -0.58 -11.58
N HIS A 187 11.27 -0.85 -12.13
CA HIS A 187 11.68 -0.21 -13.37
C HIS A 187 10.93 -0.80 -14.56
N THR A 188 10.40 0.08 -15.40
CA THR A 188 9.87 -0.29 -16.70
C THR A 188 10.90 0.11 -17.76
N ASN A 189 11.51 -0.88 -18.41
CA ASN A 189 12.52 -0.63 -19.43
C ASN A 189 11.85 -0.27 -20.78
N GLY A 190 12.03 0.98 -21.24
CA GLY A 190 11.81 1.38 -22.63
C GLY A 190 10.35 1.64 -23.04
N ALA A 191 10.15 1.92 -24.32
CA ALA A 191 8.95 2.40 -24.99
C ALA A 191 7.71 1.48 -24.87
N GLY A 192 7.20 1.34 -23.68
CA GLY A 192 6.06 0.45 -23.39
C GLY A 192 5.60 0.49 -21.94
N ALA A 193 6.01 1.51 -21.19
CA ALA A 193 5.55 1.67 -19.80
C ALA A 193 4.02 1.78 -19.66
N THR A 194 3.33 2.11 -20.76
CA THR A 194 1.87 1.97 -20.88
C THR A 194 1.42 0.54 -21.16
N ALA A 195 2.32 -0.33 -21.60
CA ALA A 195 2.13 -1.76 -21.84
C ALA A 195 2.71 -2.62 -20.70
N GLY A 196 2.62 -2.16 -19.45
CA GLY A 196 2.72 -3.07 -18.31
C GLY A 196 1.63 -4.14 -18.45
N PRO A 197 1.79 -5.32 -17.85
CA PRO A 197 0.79 -6.37 -17.92
C PRO A 197 -0.60 -5.79 -17.56
N ALA A 198 -1.64 -6.33 -18.18
CA ALA A 198 -3.03 -5.99 -17.82
C ALA A 198 -3.19 -6.07 -16.30
N THR A 199 -4.12 -5.35 -15.72
CA THR A 199 -4.15 -5.16 -14.27
C THR A 199 -4.26 -6.48 -13.47
N ALA A 200 -4.90 -7.50 -14.03
CA ALA A 200 -4.95 -8.87 -13.46
C ALA A 200 -3.56 -9.53 -13.50
N ASP A 201 -2.82 -9.34 -14.57
CA ASP A 201 -1.47 -9.89 -14.75
C ASP A 201 -0.46 -9.25 -13.79
N ILE A 202 -0.67 -7.95 -13.41
CA ILE A 202 0.19 -7.28 -12.43
C ILE A 202 0.07 -7.91 -11.06
N ASP A 203 -1.15 -8.30 -10.64
CA ASP A 203 -1.36 -8.94 -9.34
C ASP A 203 -0.61 -10.28 -9.25
N ALA A 204 -0.83 -11.18 -10.20
CA ALA A 204 -0.16 -12.46 -10.25
C ALA A 204 1.36 -12.32 -10.41
N TRP A 205 1.80 -11.40 -11.26
CA TRP A 205 3.21 -11.11 -11.45
C TRP A 205 3.86 -10.59 -10.18
N LEU A 206 3.24 -9.63 -9.49
CA LEU A 206 3.76 -9.07 -8.25
C LEU A 206 3.83 -10.13 -7.15
N ALA A 207 2.77 -10.93 -7.00
CA ALA A 207 2.71 -11.99 -6.00
C ALA A 207 3.81 -13.06 -6.18
N GLY A 208 4.17 -13.38 -7.43
CA GLY A 208 5.26 -14.31 -7.77
C GLY A 208 6.65 -13.67 -7.88
N SER A 209 6.75 -12.35 -7.73
CA SER A 209 8.01 -11.62 -7.94
C SER A 209 8.98 -11.74 -6.77
N ILE A 210 10.27 -11.49 -7.05
CA ILE A 210 11.33 -11.38 -6.04
C ILE A 210 11.03 -10.27 -5.01
N TRP A 211 10.26 -9.24 -5.38
CA TRP A 211 9.87 -8.14 -4.49
C TRP A 211 9.04 -8.59 -3.30
N LEU A 212 8.28 -9.69 -3.44
CA LEU A 212 7.52 -10.32 -2.37
C LEU A 212 8.21 -11.58 -1.83
N GLY A 213 9.50 -11.76 -2.07
CA GLY A 213 10.34 -12.73 -1.37
C GLY A 213 10.55 -12.32 0.09
N ALA A 214 10.58 -13.30 1.00
CA ALA A 214 10.72 -13.03 2.43
C ALA A 214 11.99 -12.22 2.75
N ASP A 215 13.14 -12.60 2.17
CA ASP A 215 14.41 -11.92 2.39
C ASP A 215 14.41 -10.48 1.85
N THR A 216 13.84 -10.29 0.66
CA THR A 216 13.72 -8.95 0.07
C THR A 216 12.85 -8.03 0.93
N LEU A 217 11.68 -8.52 1.38
CA LEU A 217 10.79 -7.74 2.23
C LEU A 217 11.40 -7.44 3.59
N ALA A 218 12.12 -8.40 4.20
CA ALA A 218 12.79 -8.20 5.48
C ALA A 218 13.79 -7.03 5.45
N CYS A 219 14.37 -6.72 4.29
CA CYS A 219 15.23 -5.56 4.07
C CYS A 219 14.46 -4.24 3.91
N LYS A 220 13.12 -4.25 3.95
CA LYS A 220 12.24 -3.08 3.80
C LYS A 220 12.55 -2.25 2.54
N PRO A 221 12.35 -2.79 1.33
CA PRO A 221 12.76 -2.18 0.05
C PRO A 221 11.87 -1.00 -0.37
N PHE A 222 11.31 -0.28 0.58
CA PHE A 222 10.33 0.77 0.34
C PHE A 222 10.96 2.15 0.31
N ALA A 223 10.57 2.96 -0.66
CA ALA A 223 10.86 4.39 -0.70
C ALA A 223 9.62 5.18 -0.22
N PRO A 224 9.76 6.13 0.72
CA PRO A 224 8.64 6.97 1.13
C PRO A 224 8.28 7.96 0.02
N LEU A 225 6.98 8.08 -0.29
CA LEU A 225 6.47 9.01 -1.29
C LEU A 225 5.29 9.80 -0.71
N PRO A 226 5.40 11.14 -0.53
CA PRO A 226 4.25 12.00 -0.29
C PRO A 226 3.32 11.95 -1.51
N VAL A 227 2.19 11.23 -1.41
CA VAL A 227 1.41 10.83 -2.58
C VAL A 227 0.72 11.99 -3.28
N LEU A 228 0.38 13.05 -2.57
CA LEU A 228 -0.21 14.26 -3.18
C LEU A 228 0.81 15.11 -3.93
N GLY A 229 2.11 14.74 -3.88
CA GLY A 229 3.14 15.29 -4.77
C GLY A 229 3.08 14.73 -6.20
N VAL A 230 2.41 13.59 -6.41
CA VAL A 230 2.31 12.98 -7.74
C VAL A 230 1.55 13.89 -8.70
N PRO A 231 2.12 14.23 -9.88
CA PRO A 231 1.45 15.09 -10.86
C PRO A 231 0.05 14.59 -11.22
N GLY A 232 -0.93 15.49 -11.20
CA GLY A 232 -2.32 15.17 -11.48
C GLY A 232 -3.10 14.54 -10.32
N TRP A 233 -2.47 14.27 -9.17
CA TRP A 233 -3.16 13.74 -7.98
C TRP A 233 -3.73 14.84 -7.09
N TRP A 234 -3.13 16.02 -7.10
CA TRP A 234 -3.54 17.13 -6.25
C TRP A 234 -3.35 18.47 -6.97
N ARG A 235 -4.37 19.33 -6.92
CA ARG A 235 -4.36 20.58 -7.67
C ARG A 235 -3.23 21.53 -7.25
N GLU A 236 -2.96 21.60 -5.94
CA GLU A 236 -1.95 22.51 -5.40
C GLU A 236 -0.51 22.16 -5.86
N ASN A 237 -0.26 20.92 -6.29
CA ASN A 237 1.06 20.53 -6.79
C ASN A 237 1.37 21.03 -8.21
N GLU A 238 0.43 21.71 -8.86
CA GLU A 238 0.69 22.46 -10.09
C GLU A 238 1.53 23.72 -9.85
N ASN A 239 1.47 24.26 -8.63
CA ASN A 239 2.41 25.27 -8.17
C ASN A 239 3.65 24.59 -7.58
N PHE A 240 4.82 24.80 -8.15
CA PHE A 240 6.04 24.11 -7.76
C PHE A 240 6.54 24.46 -6.35
N SER A 241 6.14 25.60 -5.78
CA SER A 241 6.39 25.91 -4.37
C SER A 241 5.72 24.92 -3.41
N PHE A 242 4.78 24.09 -3.88
CA PHE A 242 4.22 22.98 -3.13
C PHE A 242 5.31 22.04 -2.61
N TYR A 243 6.41 21.86 -3.35
CA TYR A 243 7.49 20.95 -3.02
C TYR A 243 8.55 21.56 -2.09
N ASP A 244 8.47 22.85 -1.77
CA ASP A 244 9.42 23.54 -0.86
C ASP A 244 9.16 23.22 0.62
N ASP A 245 8.05 22.56 0.94
CA ASP A 245 7.68 22.16 2.30
C ASP A 245 8.59 21.03 2.81
N SER A 246 9.64 21.40 3.52
CA SER A 246 10.62 20.47 4.07
C SER A 246 10.09 19.57 5.19
N LEU A 247 8.91 19.86 5.76
CA LEU A 247 8.26 19.00 6.75
C LEU A 247 7.61 17.77 6.07
N VAL A 248 7.25 17.91 4.80
CA VAL A 248 6.68 16.85 3.96
C VAL A 248 7.75 16.24 3.06
N PHE A 249 8.41 17.07 2.27
CA PHE A 249 9.45 16.66 1.31
C PHE A 249 10.83 16.65 1.96
N ARG A 250 11.01 15.73 2.92
CA ARG A 250 12.22 15.65 3.75
C ARG A 250 13.41 15.13 2.96
N ALA A 251 14.55 15.80 3.11
CA ALA A 251 15.82 15.30 2.59
C ALA A 251 16.19 13.92 3.18
N PRO A 252 17.06 13.13 2.51
CA PRO A 252 17.64 11.93 3.11
C PRO A 252 18.35 12.30 4.41
N ARG A 253 18.29 11.42 5.42
CA ARG A 253 19.15 11.58 6.60
C ARG A 253 20.61 11.45 6.14
N SER A 254 21.43 12.48 6.34
CA SER A 254 22.85 12.40 6.01
C SER A 254 23.52 11.36 6.89
N ALA A 255 24.38 10.53 6.30
CA ALA A 255 25.16 9.53 7.04
C ALA A 255 26.10 10.17 8.12
N GLN A 256 26.35 11.48 8.03
CA GLN A 256 27.16 12.24 8.97
C GLN A 256 26.53 12.43 10.35
N ALA A 257 25.21 12.39 10.48
CA ALA A 257 24.57 12.48 11.80
C ALA A 257 24.77 11.21 12.66
N SER A 258 25.08 10.08 12.03
CA SER A 258 25.37 8.83 12.74
C SER A 258 26.80 8.78 13.32
N GLN A 259 27.75 9.53 12.76
CA GLN A 259 29.12 9.58 13.25
C GLN A 259 29.29 10.56 14.42
N GLN A 260 28.53 11.63 14.48
CA GLN A 260 28.59 12.57 15.61
C GLN A 260 27.95 12.02 16.90
N GLY A 261 26.96 11.14 16.77
CA GLY A 261 26.36 10.44 17.92
C GLY A 261 27.29 9.38 18.55
N MET A 262 28.17 8.79 17.76
CA MET A 262 29.16 7.81 18.26
C MET A 262 30.45 8.47 18.83
N ALA A 263 30.81 9.63 18.35
CA ALA A 263 31.99 10.36 18.86
C ALA A 263 31.73 11.01 20.22
N ALA A 264 30.51 11.39 20.54
CA ALA A 264 30.13 11.97 21.83
C ALA A 264 29.99 10.94 22.97
N ALA A 265 30.05 9.64 22.66
CA ALA A 265 29.96 8.56 23.66
C ALA A 265 31.31 7.94 24.06
N GLN A 266 32.42 8.50 23.62
CA GLN A 266 33.77 7.96 23.85
C GLN A 266 34.72 8.90 24.60
N ASP A 267 34.24 9.87 25.37
CA ASP A 267 35.09 10.68 26.23
C ASP A 267 34.85 10.29 27.72
N PRO A 268 35.68 9.40 28.30
CA PRO A 268 35.64 9.14 29.73
C PRO A 268 36.61 10.17 30.41
N ALA A 269 36.05 11.04 31.25
CA ALA A 269 36.81 11.80 32.23
C ALA A 269 37.26 10.90 33.38
#